data_5bfa152ced015073d39dbbaee085018d
#
_entry.id   5bfa152ced015073d39dbbaee085018d
#
_cell.length_a   1.000
_cell.length_b   1.000
_cell.length_c   1.000
_cell.angle_alpha   90.00
_cell.angle_beta   90.00
_cell.angle_gamma   90.00
#
_symmetry.space_group_name_H-M   'P 1'
#
loop_
_entity.id
_entity.type
_entity.pdbx_description
1 polymer ?
#
loop_
_entity_poly.entity_id
_entity_poly.type
_entity_poly.pdbx_seq_one_letter_code
_entity_poly.pdbx_strand_id
1 'polypeptide(L)' 'MAEGKVKWFSDQKGFGFITPNDGSKDVFVHHSAIQGTGFKTLAENDVVRYDVEQGEKGPRAVNVVKV' A
#
# COMPACT_ATOMS: atom_id res chain seq x y z
N MET A 1 2.38 -3.41 -12.71
CA MET A 1 2.46 -3.09 -11.28
C MET A 1 3.02 -1.71 -11.07
N ALA A 2 2.45 -1.00 -10.14
CA ALA A 2 2.97 0.30 -9.75
C ALA A 2 4.00 0.12 -8.63
N GLU A 3 4.80 1.15 -8.38
CA GLU A 3 5.79 1.13 -7.32
C GLU A 3 5.72 2.44 -6.57
N GLY A 4 5.89 2.38 -5.27
CA GLY A 4 5.85 3.57 -4.43
C GLY A 4 6.42 3.32 -3.06
N LYS A 5 6.32 4.34 -2.22
CA LYS A 5 6.78 4.25 -0.84
C LYS A 5 5.61 4.40 0.11
N VAL A 6 5.66 3.67 1.20
CA VAL A 6 4.64 3.77 2.24
C VAL A 6 4.76 5.15 2.90
N LYS A 7 3.69 5.92 2.83
CA LYS A 7 3.63 7.22 3.49
C LYS A 7 3.46 7.02 5.00
N TRP A 8 2.51 6.19 5.38
CA TRP A 8 2.32 5.76 6.76
C TRP A 8 1.42 4.52 6.77
N PHE A 9 1.51 3.76 7.83
CA PHE A 9 0.67 2.58 7.99
C PHE A 9 0.40 2.37 9.48
N SER A 10 -0.87 2.10 9.82
CA SER A 10 -1.27 1.86 11.20
C SER A 10 -1.61 0.39 11.40
N ASP A 11 -0.79 -0.30 12.18
CA ASP A 11 -1.01 -1.70 12.51
C ASP A 11 -2.32 -1.90 13.27
N GLN A 12 -2.65 -0.95 14.12
CA GLN A 12 -3.86 -1.03 14.93
C GLN A 12 -5.11 -0.89 14.09
N LYS A 13 -5.09 0.03 13.14
CA LYS A 13 -6.22 0.26 12.25
C LYS A 13 -6.23 -0.68 11.06
N GLY A 14 -5.07 -1.24 10.72
CA GLY A 14 -4.93 -2.19 9.63
C GLY A 14 -4.90 -1.56 8.25
N PHE A 15 -4.58 -0.28 8.13
CA PHE A 15 -4.52 0.39 6.83
C PHE A 15 -3.53 1.55 6.85
N GLY A 16 -3.22 2.04 5.65
CA GLY A 16 -2.33 3.17 5.48
C GLY A 16 -2.40 3.70 4.06
N PHE A 17 -1.38 4.44 3.67
CA PHE A 17 -1.30 5.05 2.34
C PHE A 17 0.08 4.87 1.73
N ILE A 18 0.09 4.74 0.41
CA ILE A 18 1.31 4.62 -0.38
C ILE A 18 1.40 5.87 -1.27
N THR A 19 2.58 6.47 -1.31
CA THR A 19 2.86 7.58 -2.23
C THR A 19 3.49 7.00 -3.48
N PRO A 20 2.79 7.02 -4.63
CA PRO A 20 3.35 6.48 -5.87
C PRO A 20 4.60 7.22 -6.31
N ASN A 21 5.55 6.49 -6.90
CA ASN A 21 6.80 7.09 -7.37
C ASN A 21 6.61 8.05 -8.54
N ASP A 22 5.50 7.93 -9.26
CA ASP A 22 5.20 8.79 -10.42
C ASP A 22 4.56 10.12 -10.03
N GLY A 23 4.39 10.37 -8.73
CA GLY A 23 3.80 11.62 -8.26
C GLY A 23 2.28 11.65 -8.27
N SER A 24 1.63 10.52 -8.52
CA SER A 24 0.17 10.42 -8.48
C SER A 24 -0.35 10.61 -7.05
N LYS A 25 -1.66 10.68 -6.91
CA LYS A 25 -2.29 10.78 -5.60
C LYS A 25 -1.98 9.57 -4.75
N ASP A 26 -1.94 9.76 -3.44
CA ASP A 26 -1.74 8.67 -2.49
C ASP A 26 -2.78 7.57 -2.70
N VAL A 27 -2.33 6.33 -2.56
CA VAL A 27 -3.16 5.15 -2.77
C VAL A 27 -3.42 4.50 -1.42
N PHE A 28 -4.68 4.20 -1.14
CA PHE A 28 -5.07 3.50 0.08
C PHE A 28 -4.57 2.06 0.05
N VAL A 29 -4.07 1.57 1.17
CA VAL A 29 -3.66 0.17 1.31
C VAL A 29 -4.23 -0.40 2.61
N HIS A 30 -4.86 -1.58 2.52
CA HIS A 30 -5.38 -2.30 3.67
C HIS A 30 -4.50 -3.52 3.93
N HIS A 31 -4.42 -3.94 5.20
CA HIS A 31 -3.55 -5.08 5.55
C HIS A 31 -3.89 -6.35 4.76
N SER A 32 -5.15 -6.53 4.39
CA SER A 32 -5.55 -7.69 3.61
C SER A 32 -4.98 -7.69 2.19
N ALA A 33 -4.52 -6.54 1.70
CA ALA A 33 -3.93 -6.43 0.37
C ALA A 33 -2.44 -6.74 0.37
N ILE A 34 -1.81 -6.84 1.54
CA ILE A 34 -0.38 -7.12 1.65
C ILE A 34 -0.16 -8.61 1.47
N GLN A 35 0.72 -8.96 0.54
CA GLN A 35 1.04 -10.35 0.25
C GLN A 35 2.21 -10.83 1.09
N GLY A 36 2.24 -12.12 1.38
CA GLY A 36 3.33 -12.75 2.10
C GLY A 36 2.86 -13.52 3.31
N THR A 37 3.80 -14.21 3.95
CA THR A 37 3.55 -14.94 5.19
C THR A 37 4.10 -14.13 6.36
N GLY A 38 3.45 -14.21 7.51
CA GLY A 38 3.88 -13.49 8.69
C GLY A 38 3.18 -12.16 8.86
N PHE A 39 3.90 -11.15 9.31
CA PHE A 39 3.30 -9.86 9.62
C PHE A 39 2.87 -9.12 8.35
N LYS A 40 1.59 -8.81 8.27
CA LYS A 40 1.03 -8.02 7.19
C LYS A 40 1.06 -6.54 7.58
N THR A 41 2.25 -6.02 7.74
CA THR A 41 2.44 -4.65 8.15
C THR A 41 3.50 -3.99 7.27
N LEU A 42 3.40 -2.68 7.16
CA LEU A 42 4.34 -1.86 6.40
C LEU A 42 4.93 -0.81 7.31
N ALA A 43 6.18 -0.46 7.07
CA ALA A 43 6.83 0.61 7.79
C ALA A 43 6.89 1.86 6.91
N GLU A 44 6.95 3.02 7.54
CA GLU A 44 7.08 4.30 6.84
C GLU A 44 8.32 4.27 5.93
N ASN A 45 8.15 4.74 4.71
CA ASN A 45 9.19 4.79 3.68
C ASN A 45 9.58 3.43 3.08
N ASP A 46 8.90 2.35 3.42
CA ASP A 46 9.14 1.07 2.75
C ASP A 46 8.80 1.19 1.28
N VAL A 47 9.65 0.62 0.43
CA VAL A 47 9.38 0.56 -1.01
C VAL A 47 8.54 -0.68 -1.28
N VAL A 48 7.44 -0.50 -1.99
CA VAL A 48 6.50 -1.58 -2.29
C VAL A 48 6.09 -1.55 -3.75
N ARG A 49 5.71 -2.72 -4.25
CA ARG A 49 5.06 -2.86 -5.55
C ARG A 49 3.63 -3.28 -5.33
N TYR A 50 2.76 -2.81 -6.16
CA TYR A 50 1.34 -3.06 -6.00
C TYR A 50 0.59 -2.82 -7.30
N ASP A 51 -0.63 -3.35 -7.36
CA ASP A 51 -1.57 -3.03 -8.42
C ASP A 51 -2.57 -2.03 -7.88
N VAL A 52 -3.11 -1.19 -8.75
CA VAL A 52 -4.10 -0.19 -8.36
C VAL A 52 -5.47 -0.65 -8.85
N GLU A 53 -6.43 -0.62 -7.93
CA GLU A 53 -7.81 -0.96 -8.24
C GLU A 53 -8.69 0.22 -7.84
N GLN A 54 -9.68 0.54 -8.67
CA GLN A 54 -10.61 1.62 -8.35
C GLN A 54 -11.67 1.11 -7.38
N GLY A 55 -11.73 1.74 -6.21
CA GLY A 55 -12.74 1.44 -5.21
C GLY A 55 -13.73 2.59 -5.09
N GLU A 56 -14.72 2.42 -4.23
CA GLU A 56 -15.75 3.44 -4.01
C GLU A 56 -15.15 4.74 -3.47
N LYS A 57 -14.08 4.64 -2.71
CA LYS A 57 -13.43 5.80 -2.08
C LYS A 57 -12.22 6.28 -2.86
N GLY A 58 -12.00 5.78 -4.06
CA GLY A 58 -10.87 6.12 -4.88
C GLY A 58 -9.92 4.96 -5.10
N PRO A 59 -8.69 5.23 -5.59
CA PRO A 59 -7.74 4.15 -5.88
C PRO A 59 -7.26 3.47 -4.60
N ARG A 60 -7.13 2.16 -4.67
CA ARG A 60 -6.58 1.36 -3.57
C ARG A 60 -5.53 0.40 -4.10
N ALA A 61 -4.55 0.08 -3.27
CA ALA A 61 -3.52 -0.87 -3.63
C ALA A 61 -3.99 -2.29 -3.35
N VAL A 62 -3.67 -3.20 -4.27
CA VAL A 62 -3.93 -4.63 -4.10
C VAL A 62 -2.65 -5.37 -4.49
N ASN A 63 -2.52 -6.60 -4.02
CA ASN A 63 -1.34 -7.44 -4.29
C ASN A 63 -0.04 -6.72 -3.89
N VAL A 64 -0.03 -6.09 -2.74
CA VAL A 64 1.11 -5.32 -2.27
C VAL A 64 2.23 -6.25 -1.82
N VAL A 65 3.43 -6.01 -2.33
CA VAL A 65 4.62 -6.77 -1.93
C VAL A 65 5.75 -5.79 -1.62
N LYS A 66 6.52 -6.11 -0.60
CA LYS A 66 7.73 -5.35 -0.31
C LYS A 66 8.81 -5.69 -1.32
N VAL A 67 9.53 -4.68 -1.73
CA VAL A 67 10.66 -4.84 -2.64
C VAL A 67 11.94 -5.11 -1.87
#